data_1ebbb34ce7dc9d7bbe042c246fa3558a
#
_entry.id   1ebbb34ce7dc9d7bbe042c246fa3558a
#
_cell.length_a   1.000
_cell.length_b   1.000
_cell.length_c   1.000
_cell.angle_alpha   90.00
_cell.angle_beta   90.00
_cell.angle_gamma   90.00
#
_symmetry.space_group_name_H-M   'P 1'
#
loop_
_entity.id
_entity.type
_entity.pdbx_description
1 polymer ?
#
loop_
_entity_poly.entity_id
_entity_poly.type
_entity_poly.pdbx_seq_one_letter_code
_entity_poly.pdbx_strand_id
1 'polypeptide(L)'
;MEILSVTLKNFKSHSDRAFRFQPGTNAICGENGAGKTSILEAIAWTLFNYRGAYKLEDLIRNGMSNAQVIVEFVSKRDGRTYVVKRCTTSGYTIFDPQLGENLDYKRIDDEIMPWLRQHLGVAPGTDLGRLFANTIGVPQGTFTADFLQAPEHRKRIFDSILKVEEYRQT
;
A
#
# COMPACT_ATOMS: atom_id res chain seq x y z
N MET A 1 4.03 6.19 9.91
CA MET A 1 3.65 4.78 9.68
C MET A 1 4.92 3.97 9.50
N GLU A 2 5.01 2.82 10.13
CA GLU A 2 6.09 1.86 9.98
C GLU A 2 5.49 0.49 9.71
N ILE A 3 5.96 -0.20 8.67
CA ILE A 3 5.50 -1.54 8.34
C ILE A 3 6.36 -2.54 9.10
N LEU A 4 5.74 -3.40 9.90
CA LEU A 4 6.43 -4.39 10.73
C LEU A 4 6.56 -5.73 10.01
N SER A 5 5.49 -6.15 9.32
CA SER A 5 5.52 -7.42 8.59
C SER A 5 4.54 -7.43 7.42
N VAL A 6 4.83 -8.30 6.46
CA VAL A 6 3.95 -8.62 5.32
C VAL A 6 3.92 -10.13 5.15
N THR A 7 2.72 -10.70 5.14
CA THR A 7 2.50 -12.12 4.82
C THR A 7 1.71 -12.24 3.53
N LEU A 8 2.22 -13.05 2.61
CA LEU A 8 1.59 -13.32 1.32
C LEU A 8 1.18 -14.78 1.25
N LYS A 9 -0.10 -15.01 0.93
CA LYS A 9 -0.63 -16.37 0.67
C LYS A 9 -1.23 -16.40 -0.73
N ASN A 10 -0.70 -17.30 -1.56
CA ASN A 10 -1.08 -17.47 -2.96
C ASN A 10 -1.08 -16.14 -3.77
N PHE A 11 -0.17 -15.25 -3.44
CA PHE A 11 -0.06 -13.94 -4.09
C PHE A 11 1.07 -13.95 -5.11
N LYS A 12 0.72 -13.84 -6.40
CA LYS A 12 1.66 -13.91 -7.53
C LYS A 12 2.60 -15.12 -7.46
N SER A 13 3.92 -14.92 -7.33
CA SER A 13 4.90 -16.00 -7.21
C SER A 13 4.96 -16.65 -5.82
N HIS A 14 4.38 -16.02 -4.79
CA HIS A 14 4.46 -16.48 -3.41
C HIS A 14 3.31 -17.44 -3.05
N SER A 15 3.63 -18.64 -2.56
CA SER A 15 2.64 -19.59 -2.04
C SER A 15 2.22 -19.25 -0.61
N ASP A 16 3.21 -19.23 0.30
CA ASP A 16 3.05 -18.79 1.70
C ASP A 16 4.41 -18.26 2.17
N ARG A 17 4.49 -16.95 2.36
CA ARG A 17 5.74 -16.28 2.76
C ARG A 17 5.44 -15.11 3.69
N ALA A 18 6.19 -15.02 4.77
CA ALA A 18 6.17 -13.89 5.69
C ALA A 18 7.52 -13.17 5.66
N PHE A 19 7.44 -11.84 5.63
CA PHE A 19 8.61 -10.94 5.66
C PHE A 19 8.44 -10.02 6.85
N ARG A 20 9.48 -9.92 7.67
CA ARG A 20 9.56 -8.99 8.80
C ARG A 20 10.57 -7.91 8.48
N PHE A 21 10.23 -6.69 8.81
CA PHE A 21 11.09 -5.53 8.59
C PHE A 21 11.66 -5.03 9.94
N GLN A 22 12.85 -4.47 9.86
CA GLN A 22 13.49 -3.80 10.99
C GLN A 22 13.30 -2.29 10.87
N PRO A 23 13.35 -1.52 11.95
CA PRO A 23 13.37 -0.07 11.85
C PRO A 23 14.52 0.42 10.94
N GLY A 24 14.24 1.44 10.13
CA GLY A 24 15.22 2.00 9.19
C GLY A 24 15.13 1.42 7.79
N THR A 25 16.26 1.26 7.10
CA THR A 25 16.31 0.81 5.71
C THR A 25 16.42 -0.72 5.64
N ASN A 26 15.51 -1.33 4.88
CA ASN A 26 15.49 -2.76 4.63
C ASN A 26 15.79 -3.03 3.15
N ALA A 27 16.78 -3.86 2.85
CA ALA A 27 17.11 -4.29 1.50
C ALA A 27 16.45 -5.64 1.18
N ILE A 28 15.67 -5.68 0.09
CA ILE A 28 15.05 -6.91 -0.41
C ILE A 28 15.90 -7.42 -1.57
N CYS A 29 16.71 -8.46 -1.32
CA CYS A 29 17.63 -9.05 -2.27
C CYS A 29 17.16 -10.43 -2.75
N GLY A 30 17.58 -10.82 -3.94
CA GLY A 30 17.28 -12.12 -4.53
C GLY A 30 17.41 -12.11 -6.05
N GLU A 31 17.32 -13.27 -6.67
CA GLU A 31 17.39 -13.44 -8.12
C GLU A 31 16.24 -12.75 -8.87
N ASN A 32 16.41 -12.55 -10.18
CA ASN A 32 15.33 -12.06 -11.02
C ASN A 32 14.19 -13.09 -11.04
N GLY A 33 12.95 -12.60 -10.91
CA GLY A 33 11.78 -13.49 -10.81
C GLY A 33 11.48 -14.02 -9.40
N ALA A 34 12.33 -13.78 -8.40
CA ALA A 34 12.11 -14.24 -7.02
C ALA A 34 10.90 -13.58 -6.30
N GLY A 35 10.21 -12.66 -6.96
CA GLY A 35 9.01 -12.00 -6.38
C GLY A 35 9.31 -10.78 -5.51
N LYS A 36 10.50 -10.19 -5.60
CA LYS A 36 10.85 -8.98 -4.81
C LYS A 36 9.82 -7.86 -4.98
N THR A 37 9.47 -7.54 -6.21
CA THR A 37 8.46 -6.51 -6.54
C THR A 37 7.08 -6.87 -5.99
N SER A 38 6.74 -8.17 -5.97
CA SER A 38 5.45 -8.63 -5.47
C SER A 38 5.23 -8.31 -3.99
N ILE A 39 6.30 -8.15 -3.20
CA ILE A 39 6.19 -7.72 -1.79
C ILE A 39 5.69 -6.27 -1.71
N LEU A 40 6.27 -5.37 -2.52
CA LEU A 40 5.85 -3.97 -2.59
C LEU A 40 4.42 -3.84 -3.17
N GLU A 41 4.11 -4.63 -4.18
CA GLU A 41 2.77 -4.69 -4.77
C GLU A 41 1.72 -5.20 -3.79
N ALA A 42 2.06 -6.15 -2.93
CA ALA A 42 1.19 -6.64 -1.87
C ALA A 42 0.87 -5.55 -0.85
N ILE A 43 1.88 -4.78 -0.42
CA ILE A 43 1.71 -3.62 0.46
C ILE A 43 0.83 -2.56 -0.23
N ALA A 44 1.13 -2.25 -1.48
CA ALA A 44 0.39 -1.28 -2.29
C ALA A 44 -1.09 -1.65 -2.41
N TRP A 45 -1.35 -2.90 -2.73
CA TRP A 45 -2.70 -3.41 -2.86
C TRP A 45 -3.45 -3.33 -1.53
N THR A 46 -2.82 -3.74 -0.42
CA THR A 46 -3.48 -3.85 0.88
C THR A 46 -3.70 -2.49 1.55
N LEU A 47 -2.68 -1.62 1.61
CA LEU A 47 -2.76 -0.37 2.36
C LEU A 47 -3.20 0.84 1.50
N PHE A 48 -2.93 0.80 0.20
CA PHE A 48 -3.16 1.95 -0.68
C PHE A 48 -4.23 1.69 -1.75
N ASN A 49 -4.86 0.51 -1.73
CA ASN A 49 -5.82 0.08 -2.76
C ASN A 49 -5.26 0.21 -4.19
N TYR A 50 -3.95 0.04 -4.34
CA TYR A 50 -3.25 0.19 -5.61
C TYR A 50 -2.79 -1.17 -6.15
N ARG A 51 -3.03 -1.42 -7.43
CA ARG A 51 -2.62 -2.64 -8.12
C ARG A 51 -1.99 -2.38 -9.50
N GLY A 52 -1.71 -1.10 -9.82
CA GLY A 52 -1.20 -0.73 -11.14
C GLY A 52 -2.16 -1.11 -12.25
N ALA A 53 -1.62 -1.65 -13.34
CA ALA A 53 -2.39 -2.12 -14.48
C ALA A 53 -2.94 -3.56 -14.31
N TYR A 54 -2.65 -4.24 -13.20
CA TYR A 54 -3.08 -5.62 -12.99
C TYR A 54 -4.57 -5.72 -12.69
N LYS A 55 -5.19 -6.75 -13.23
CA LYS A 55 -6.53 -7.19 -12.81
C LYS A 55 -6.43 -7.91 -11.46
N LEU A 56 -7.56 -8.13 -10.81
CA LEU A 56 -7.58 -8.82 -9.52
C LEU A 56 -7.09 -10.27 -9.63
N GLU A 57 -7.45 -10.94 -10.72
CA GLU A 57 -7.01 -12.30 -11.04
C GLU A 57 -5.50 -12.43 -11.22
N ASP A 58 -4.82 -11.39 -11.73
CA ASP A 58 -3.37 -11.38 -11.93
C ASP A 58 -2.58 -11.37 -10.60
N LEU A 59 -3.26 -11.04 -9.51
CA LEU A 59 -2.67 -11.09 -8.16
C LEU A 59 -2.70 -12.50 -7.58
N ILE A 60 -3.54 -13.39 -8.14
CA ILE A 60 -3.69 -14.76 -7.65
C ILE A 60 -2.62 -15.63 -8.28
N ARG A 61 -1.97 -16.46 -7.44
CA ARG A 61 -1.00 -17.44 -7.92
C ARG A 61 -1.67 -18.44 -8.86
N ASN A 62 -1.01 -18.77 -9.96
CA ASN A 62 -1.50 -19.75 -10.92
C ASN A 62 -1.93 -21.06 -10.24
N GLY A 63 -3.13 -21.54 -10.58
CA GLY A 63 -3.71 -22.75 -10.02
C GLY A 63 -4.43 -22.57 -8.67
N MET A 64 -4.47 -21.34 -8.13
CA MET A 64 -5.17 -21.05 -6.87
C MET A 64 -6.46 -20.27 -7.14
N SER A 65 -7.42 -20.38 -6.22
CA SER A 65 -8.74 -19.71 -6.33
C SER A 65 -8.77 -18.32 -5.69
N ASN A 66 -7.83 -18.03 -4.80
CA ASN A 66 -7.75 -16.74 -4.11
C ASN A 66 -6.31 -16.42 -3.69
N ALA A 67 -6.09 -15.15 -3.42
CA ALA A 67 -4.87 -14.65 -2.80
C ALA A 67 -5.21 -13.84 -1.55
N GLN A 68 -4.32 -13.86 -0.58
CA GLN A 68 -4.44 -13.11 0.66
C GLN A 68 -3.12 -12.42 0.99
N VAL A 69 -3.22 -11.18 1.43
CA VAL A 69 -2.11 -10.41 1.96
C VAL A 69 -2.48 -9.92 3.36
N ILE A 70 -1.52 -10.01 4.28
CA ILE A 70 -1.66 -9.50 5.65
C ILE A 70 -0.50 -8.53 5.87
N VAL A 71 -0.81 -7.30 6.27
CA VAL A 71 0.18 -6.27 6.60
C VAL A 71 -0.02 -5.83 8.04
N GLU A 72 1.05 -5.93 8.81
CA GLU A 72 1.12 -5.41 10.17
C GLU A 72 1.90 -4.09 10.15
N PHE A 73 1.37 -3.04 10.75
CA PHE A 73 2.02 -1.74 10.76
C PHE A 73 1.70 -0.94 12.02
N VAL A 74 2.61 -0.01 12.35
CA VAL A 74 2.40 1.01 13.40
C VAL A 74 1.72 2.22 12.78
N SER A 75 0.58 2.57 13.32
CA SER A 75 -0.23 3.71 12.91
C SER A 75 0.45 5.03 13.25
N LYS A 76 0.42 5.99 12.31
CA LYS A 76 0.91 7.34 12.57
C LYS A 76 -0.07 8.20 13.37
N ARG A 77 -1.35 7.80 13.42
CA ARG A 77 -2.40 8.52 14.13
C ARG A 77 -2.26 8.42 15.65
N ASP A 78 -2.00 7.21 16.15
CA ASP A 78 -2.08 6.88 17.58
C ASP A 78 -0.92 6.03 18.09
N GLY A 79 0.04 5.68 17.22
CA GLY A 79 1.20 4.86 17.57
C GLY A 79 0.88 3.38 17.84
N ARG A 80 -0.36 2.94 17.64
CA ARG A 80 -0.78 1.56 17.86
C ARG A 80 -0.45 0.68 16.67
N THR A 81 -0.27 -0.61 16.93
CA THR A 81 -0.12 -1.62 15.89
C THR A 81 -1.48 -2.09 15.41
N TYR A 82 -1.64 -2.23 14.11
CA TYR A 82 -2.82 -2.79 13.45
C TYR A 82 -2.42 -3.85 12.43
N VAL A 83 -3.31 -4.81 12.22
CA VAL A 83 -3.16 -5.85 11.21
C VAL A 83 -4.25 -5.69 10.16
N VAL A 84 -3.87 -5.38 8.94
CA VAL A 84 -4.80 -5.29 7.80
C VAL A 84 -4.63 -6.51 6.94
N LYS A 85 -5.69 -7.29 6.80
CA LYS A 85 -5.78 -8.43 5.90
C LYS A 85 -6.64 -8.05 4.70
N ARG A 86 -6.18 -8.36 3.50
CA ARG A 86 -6.95 -8.26 2.26
C ARG A 86 -6.94 -9.57 1.51
N CYS A 87 -8.11 -10.03 1.11
CA CYS A 87 -8.29 -11.24 0.32
C CYS A 87 -9.02 -10.89 -0.97
N THR A 88 -8.69 -11.57 -2.08
CA THR A 88 -9.34 -11.35 -3.38
C THR A 88 -10.81 -11.73 -3.40
N THR A 89 -11.24 -12.61 -2.50
CA THR A 89 -12.63 -13.10 -2.41
C THR A 89 -13.42 -12.50 -1.25
N SER A 90 -12.82 -12.39 -0.06
CA SER A 90 -13.52 -11.91 1.16
C SER A 90 -13.29 -10.44 1.49
N GLY A 91 -12.49 -9.72 0.69
CA GLY A 91 -12.23 -8.30 0.90
C GLY A 91 -11.29 -8.02 2.07
N TYR A 92 -11.57 -6.95 2.81
CA TYR A 92 -10.75 -6.49 3.93
C TYR A 92 -11.19 -7.01 5.29
N THR A 93 -10.22 -7.17 6.18
CA THR A 93 -10.41 -7.32 7.62
C THR A 93 -9.33 -6.52 8.32
N ILE A 94 -9.70 -5.72 9.31
CA ILE A 94 -8.78 -4.94 10.13
C ILE A 94 -8.86 -5.48 11.55
N PHE A 95 -7.74 -5.97 12.07
CA PHE A 95 -7.63 -6.50 13.41
C PHE A 95 -6.85 -5.53 14.30
N ASP A 96 -7.38 -5.26 15.49
CA ASP A 96 -6.72 -4.48 16.52
C ASP A 96 -6.16 -5.41 17.59
N PRO A 97 -4.83 -5.60 17.68
CA PRO A 97 -4.23 -6.50 18.64
C PRO A 97 -4.42 -6.07 20.10
N GLN A 98 -4.62 -4.78 20.38
CA GLN A 98 -4.83 -4.29 21.74
C GLN A 98 -6.26 -4.58 22.25
N LEU A 99 -7.23 -4.54 21.33
CA LEU A 99 -8.61 -4.90 21.65
C LEU A 99 -8.85 -6.41 21.52
N GLY A 100 -8.00 -7.12 20.77
CA GLY A 100 -8.12 -8.55 20.50
C GLY A 100 -9.28 -8.89 19.55
N GLU A 101 -9.77 -7.90 18.77
CA GLU A 101 -10.94 -8.07 17.91
C GLU A 101 -10.76 -7.44 16.52
N ASN A 102 -11.61 -7.88 15.59
CA ASN A 102 -11.71 -7.26 14.27
C ASN A 102 -12.61 -6.02 14.35
N LEU A 103 -12.15 -4.95 13.70
CA LEU A 103 -12.97 -3.75 13.52
C LEU A 103 -14.06 -4.03 12.48
N ASP A 104 -15.30 -3.63 12.77
CA ASP A 104 -16.47 -3.91 11.91
C ASP A 104 -16.59 -2.90 10.77
N TYR A 105 -15.55 -2.86 9.90
CA TYR A 105 -15.58 -2.10 8.66
C TYR A 105 -15.82 -3.02 7.47
N LYS A 106 -16.80 -2.67 6.62
CA LYS A 106 -17.22 -3.49 5.48
C LYS A 106 -17.09 -2.78 4.14
N ARG A 107 -17.36 -1.47 4.13
CA ARG A 107 -17.37 -0.68 2.89
C ARG A 107 -15.98 -0.10 2.62
N ILE A 108 -15.44 -0.45 1.45
CA ILE A 108 -14.06 -0.08 1.09
C ILE A 108 -13.92 1.43 1.02
N ASP A 109 -14.76 2.11 0.25
CA ASP A 109 -14.60 3.54 -0.04
C ASP A 109 -15.05 4.44 1.12
N ASP A 110 -16.10 4.04 1.84
CA ASP A 110 -16.71 4.87 2.89
C ASP A 110 -16.11 4.66 4.29
N GLU A 111 -15.52 3.48 4.55
CA GLU A 111 -15.07 3.11 5.89
C GLU A 111 -13.58 2.78 5.92
N ILE A 112 -13.14 1.84 5.06
CA ILE A 112 -11.78 1.31 5.09
C ILE A 112 -10.77 2.34 4.54
N MET A 113 -11.06 2.95 3.39
CA MET A 113 -10.15 3.96 2.82
C MET A 113 -10.02 5.22 3.69
N PRO A 114 -11.07 5.80 4.28
CA PRO A 114 -10.95 6.87 5.25
C PRO A 114 -10.16 6.46 6.50
N TRP A 115 -10.40 5.26 7.03
CA TRP A 115 -9.65 4.70 8.15
C TRP A 115 -8.15 4.59 7.82
N LEU A 116 -7.82 4.00 6.68
CA LEU A 116 -6.43 3.89 6.22
C LEU A 116 -5.77 5.27 6.09
N ARG A 117 -6.43 6.26 5.47
CA ARG A 117 -5.88 7.62 5.37
C ARG A 117 -5.49 8.19 6.72
N GLN A 118 -6.37 8.07 7.72
CA GLN A 118 -6.09 8.56 9.08
C GLN A 118 -4.89 7.85 9.71
N HIS A 119 -4.83 6.53 9.62
CA HIS A 119 -3.77 5.73 10.25
C HIS A 119 -2.42 5.80 9.49
N LEU A 120 -2.46 6.05 8.19
CA LEU A 120 -1.27 6.37 7.38
C LEU A 120 -0.77 7.82 7.60
N GLY A 121 -1.59 8.67 8.20
CA GLY A 121 -1.24 10.07 8.49
C GLY A 121 -1.27 10.96 7.24
N VAL A 122 -2.21 10.70 6.32
CA VAL A 122 -2.42 11.51 5.12
C VAL A 122 -3.73 12.30 5.21
N ALA A 123 -3.82 13.38 4.44
CA ALA A 123 -4.97 14.27 4.46
C ALA A 123 -6.28 13.56 4.04
N PRO A 124 -7.43 13.95 4.59
CA PRO A 124 -8.73 13.48 4.13
C PRO A 124 -8.91 13.73 2.63
N GLY A 125 -9.51 12.76 1.92
CA GLY A 125 -9.72 12.88 0.47
C GLY A 125 -8.51 12.51 -0.40
N THR A 126 -7.31 12.29 0.16
CA THR A 126 -6.15 11.86 -0.60
C THR A 126 -6.45 10.53 -1.32
N ASP A 127 -6.19 10.48 -2.62
CA ASP A 127 -6.16 9.24 -3.38
C ASP A 127 -4.92 8.43 -2.99
N LEU A 128 -5.12 7.38 -2.19
CA LEU A 128 -4.04 6.54 -1.69
C LEU A 128 -3.30 5.81 -2.80
N GLY A 129 -4.01 5.35 -3.84
CA GLY A 129 -3.40 4.66 -4.97
C GLY A 129 -2.47 5.59 -5.75
N ARG A 130 -2.92 6.80 -6.02
CA ARG A 130 -2.11 7.83 -6.69
C ARG A 130 -0.93 8.29 -5.83
N LEU A 131 -1.14 8.45 -4.52
CA LEU A 131 -0.07 8.74 -3.58
C LEU A 131 1.01 7.67 -3.60
N PHE A 132 0.61 6.40 -3.57
CA PHE A 132 1.56 5.29 -3.66
C PHE A 132 2.34 5.32 -4.97
N ALA A 133 1.65 5.40 -6.10
CA ALA A 133 2.26 5.36 -7.43
C ALA A 133 3.28 6.49 -7.67
N ASN A 134 2.99 7.69 -7.16
CA ASN A 134 3.80 8.87 -7.46
C ASN A 134 4.87 9.19 -6.42
N THR A 135 4.72 8.68 -5.18
CA THR A 135 5.57 9.16 -4.08
C THR A 135 6.20 8.04 -3.26
N ILE A 136 5.48 6.93 -3.01
CA ILE A 136 5.91 5.90 -2.06
C ILE A 136 6.52 4.71 -2.78
N GLY A 137 5.81 4.14 -3.75
CA GLY A 137 6.18 2.94 -4.46
C GLY A 137 6.69 3.24 -5.86
N VAL A 138 7.83 3.90 -5.96
CA VAL A 138 8.43 4.23 -7.26
C VAL A 138 8.77 2.94 -8.03
N PRO A 139 8.03 2.60 -9.11
CA PRO A 139 8.34 1.42 -9.90
C PRO A 139 9.74 1.53 -10.52
N GLN A 140 10.37 0.38 -10.73
CA GLN A 140 11.67 0.32 -11.37
C GLN A 140 11.65 1.03 -12.74
N GLY A 141 12.56 1.98 -12.93
CA GLY A 141 12.69 2.75 -14.17
C GLY A 141 11.75 3.97 -14.29
N THR A 142 10.86 4.20 -13.33
CA THR A 142 9.92 5.34 -13.38
C THR A 142 10.32 6.51 -12.48
N PHE A 143 11.35 6.37 -11.66
CA PHE A 143 11.80 7.43 -10.73
C PHE A 143 12.06 8.78 -11.43
N THR A 144 12.56 8.74 -12.66
CA THR A 144 12.81 9.95 -13.46
C THR A 144 11.65 10.31 -14.39
N ALA A 145 10.63 9.47 -14.52
CA ALA A 145 9.57 9.68 -15.50
C ALA A 145 8.81 10.99 -15.27
N ASP A 146 8.55 11.34 -14.02
CA ASP A 146 7.86 12.60 -13.67
C ASP A 146 8.73 13.83 -13.95
N PHE A 147 10.07 13.73 -13.85
CA PHE A 147 11.00 14.79 -14.20
C PHE A 147 11.12 14.98 -15.71
N LEU A 148 10.85 13.95 -16.49
CA LEU A 148 10.89 13.98 -17.95
C LEU A 148 9.58 14.44 -18.60
N GLN A 149 8.53 14.64 -17.82
CA GLN A 149 7.23 15.15 -18.28
C GLN A 149 7.33 16.60 -18.75
N ALA A 150 6.37 17.03 -19.59
CA ALA A 150 6.23 18.42 -19.99
C ALA A 150 6.14 19.34 -18.76
N PRO A 151 6.65 20.59 -18.82
CA PRO A 151 6.76 21.48 -17.66
C PRO A 151 5.46 21.66 -16.88
N GLU A 152 4.33 21.79 -17.57
CA GLU A 152 3.02 21.97 -16.93
C GLU A 152 2.54 20.71 -16.19
N HIS A 153 2.81 19.52 -16.74
CA HIS A 153 2.46 18.26 -16.11
C HIS A 153 3.33 18.01 -14.87
N ARG A 154 4.61 18.25 -15.02
CA ARG A 154 5.59 18.22 -13.94
C ARG A 154 5.21 19.15 -12.79
N LYS A 155 4.87 20.41 -13.11
CA LYS A 155 4.41 21.38 -12.13
C LYS A 155 3.20 20.88 -11.31
N ARG A 156 2.16 20.31 -11.95
CA ARG A 156 0.99 19.78 -11.24
C ARG A 156 1.33 18.65 -10.27
N ILE A 157 2.27 17.77 -10.66
CA ILE A 157 2.72 16.68 -9.79
C ILE A 157 3.41 17.25 -8.56
N PHE A 158 4.37 18.16 -8.76
CA PHE A 158 5.14 18.76 -7.65
C PHE A 158 4.31 19.71 -6.79
N ASP A 159 3.41 20.50 -7.37
CA ASP A 159 2.49 21.35 -6.61
C ASP A 159 1.63 20.52 -5.65
N SER A 160 1.18 19.35 -6.07
CA SER A 160 0.39 18.45 -5.21
C SER A 160 1.22 17.82 -4.08
N ILE A 161 2.49 17.48 -4.35
CA ILE A 161 3.40 16.88 -3.36
C ILE A 161 3.85 17.94 -2.33
N LEU A 162 4.16 19.14 -2.80
CA LEU A 162 4.67 20.24 -1.99
C LEU A 162 3.56 21.05 -1.33
N LYS A 163 2.28 20.68 -1.57
CA LYS A 163 1.09 21.40 -1.04
C LYS A 163 1.12 22.91 -1.33
N VAL A 164 1.65 23.30 -2.48
CA VAL A 164 1.83 24.72 -2.86
C VAL A 164 0.50 25.48 -2.88
N GLU A 165 -0.62 24.78 -3.05
CA GLU A 165 -1.95 25.41 -3.03
C GLU A 165 -2.31 25.96 -1.65
N GLU A 166 -1.80 25.39 -0.56
CA GLU A 166 -2.01 25.91 0.81
C GLU A 166 -1.33 27.30 0.97
N TYR A 167 -0.26 27.57 0.24
CA TYR A 167 0.48 28.87 0.28
C TYR A 167 -0.08 29.93 -0.68
N ARG A 168 -0.97 29.57 -1.62
CA ARG A 168 -1.58 30.51 -2.57
C ARG A 168 -2.84 31.19 -2.05
N GLN A 169 -3.35 30.74 -0.90
CA GLN A 169 -4.55 31.28 -0.25
C GLN A 169 -4.23 32.32 0.82
N THR A 170 -2.96 32.72 0.94
CA THR A 170 -2.51 33.81 1.80
C THR A 170 -2.16 35.01 0.94
#